data_418d6a07be8d94cc413838a77d85d2d4
#
_entry.id   418d6a07be8d94cc413838a77d85d2d4
#
_cell.length_a   1.000
_cell.length_b   1.000
_cell.length_c   1.000
_cell.angle_alpha   90.00
_cell.angle_beta   90.00
_cell.angle_gamma   90.00
#
_symmetry.space_group_name_H-M   'P 1'
#
loop_
_entity.id
_entity.type
_entity.pdbx_description
1 polymer ?
#
loop_
_entity_poly.entity_id
_entity_poly.type
_entity_poly.pdbx_seq_one_letter_code
_entity_poly.pdbx_strand_id
1 'polypeptide(L)'
;ARRFDVSRDAEVTLEANPDSVTLPMLTHLRRAGFNRISIGVQSDDDAQLKALGRPHNYRQAQQAVSLSRRAGFDNVSVDLMFGLPNQSREQWMQTLRNVIDLKADHISCYGLKVEPGTKLWSYQDCANLPDDDAQADMYFYAVETLEQFGYHQYEISNFAHDGFICRHNMKYWVGDEYLGFGPCAASDFAG
;
A
#
# COMPACT_ATOMS: atom_id res chain seq x y z
N ALA A 1 5.99 24.80 0.87
CA ALA A 1 7.44 24.92 0.67
C ALA A 1 8.00 26.35 0.92
N ARG A 2 7.26 27.43 0.65
CA ARG A 2 7.77 28.80 0.85
C ARG A 2 7.97 29.22 2.31
N ARG A 3 7.38 28.51 3.28
CA ARG A 3 7.46 28.82 4.73
C ARG A 3 8.40 27.92 5.51
N PHE A 4 8.90 26.85 4.89
CA PHE A 4 9.78 25.88 5.53
C PHE A 4 10.97 25.60 4.61
N ASP A 5 12.11 25.35 5.21
CA ASP A 5 13.29 24.85 4.51
C ASP A 5 13.15 23.33 4.34
N VAL A 6 12.61 22.93 3.21
CA VAL A 6 12.42 21.51 2.88
C VAL A 6 13.67 21.01 2.18
N SER A 7 14.29 19.96 2.69
CA SER A 7 15.48 19.35 2.09
C SER A 7 15.19 18.96 0.62
N ARG A 8 16.18 19.10 -0.24
CA ARG A 8 16.05 18.77 -1.68
C ARG A 8 15.86 17.28 -1.94
N ASP A 9 16.35 16.44 -1.02
CA ASP A 9 16.23 14.98 -1.04
C ASP A 9 15.09 14.46 -0.17
N ALA A 10 14.21 15.33 0.33
CA ALA A 10 13.05 14.92 1.12
C ALA A 10 12.17 13.93 0.34
N GLU A 11 11.76 12.86 1.02
CA GLU A 11 10.68 12.00 0.52
C GLU A 11 9.35 12.72 0.72
N VAL A 12 8.65 12.98 -0.38
CA VAL A 12 7.34 13.63 -0.39
C VAL A 12 6.35 12.69 -1.02
N THR A 13 5.62 11.96 -0.16
CA THR A 13 4.72 10.88 -0.55
C THR A 13 3.29 11.38 -0.71
N LEU A 14 2.58 10.85 -1.69
CA LEU A 14 1.14 10.93 -1.88
C LEU A 14 0.53 9.54 -1.75
N GLU A 15 -0.51 9.39 -0.96
CA GLU A 15 -1.37 8.20 -0.98
C GLU A 15 -2.56 8.44 -1.91
N ALA A 16 -2.91 7.46 -2.73
CA ALA A 16 -3.96 7.60 -3.73
C ALA A 16 -4.82 6.34 -3.87
N ASN A 17 -6.12 6.54 -4.06
CA ASN A 17 -6.98 5.47 -4.54
C ASN A 17 -6.94 5.40 -6.08
N PRO A 18 -6.98 4.20 -6.68
CA PRO A 18 -6.89 4.03 -8.12
C PRO A 18 -7.92 4.80 -8.95
N ASP A 19 -9.14 4.96 -8.42
CA ASP A 19 -10.23 5.68 -9.10
C ASP A 19 -10.09 7.20 -9.06
N SER A 20 -9.24 7.73 -8.20
CA SER A 20 -9.09 9.17 -7.97
C SER A 20 -8.00 9.84 -8.80
N VAL A 21 -7.11 9.06 -9.45
CA VAL A 21 -5.94 9.60 -10.13
C VAL A 21 -6.17 9.83 -11.62
N THR A 22 -5.64 10.95 -12.12
CA THR A 22 -5.61 11.26 -13.56
C THR A 22 -4.21 11.72 -13.96
N LEU A 23 -3.83 11.55 -15.22
CA LEU A 23 -2.52 11.98 -15.70
C LEU A 23 -2.24 13.49 -15.48
N PRO A 24 -3.19 14.40 -15.77
CA PRO A 24 -2.98 15.82 -15.49
C PRO A 24 -2.73 16.13 -14.02
N MET A 25 -3.52 15.51 -13.12
CA MET A 25 -3.35 15.66 -11.66
C MET A 25 -1.99 15.16 -11.20
N LEU A 26 -1.62 13.94 -11.58
CA LEU A 26 -0.33 13.34 -11.20
C LEU A 26 0.86 14.15 -11.74
N THR A 27 0.77 14.64 -12.97
CA THR A 27 1.80 15.52 -13.55
C THR A 27 1.93 16.83 -12.76
N HIS A 28 0.79 17.42 -12.34
CA HIS A 28 0.81 18.61 -11.50
C HIS A 28 1.44 18.34 -10.13
N LEU A 29 1.09 17.27 -9.47
CA LEU A 29 1.64 16.87 -8.18
C LEU A 29 3.14 16.59 -8.28
N ARG A 30 3.58 15.91 -9.33
CA ARG A 30 5.00 15.66 -9.58
C ARG A 30 5.79 16.97 -9.73
N ARG A 31 5.23 17.96 -10.47
CA ARG A 31 5.80 19.31 -10.59
C ARG A 31 5.77 20.10 -9.28
N ALA A 32 4.81 19.84 -8.40
CA ALA A 32 4.72 20.44 -7.08
C ALA A 32 5.74 19.88 -6.07
N GLY A 33 6.46 18.81 -6.43
CA GLY A 33 7.54 18.25 -5.62
C GLY A 33 7.23 16.89 -5.00
N PHE A 34 6.04 16.31 -5.23
CA PHE A 34 5.79 14.92 -4.82
C PHE A 34 6.69 13.99 -5.63
N ASN A 35 7.42 13.10 -4.94
CA ASN A 35 8.40 12.21 -5.58
C ASN A 35 8.15 10.72 -5.32
N ARG A 36 7.22 10.38 -4.44
CA ARG A 36 6.74 9.02 -4.16
C ARG A 36 5.21 8.99 -4.20
N ILE A 37 4.62 7.91 -4.71
CA ILE A 37 3.19 7.66 -4.67
C ILE A 37 2.91 6.24 -4.17
N SER A 38 1.96 6.08 -3.22
CA SER A 38 1.42 4.80 -2.78
C SER A 38 -0.01 4.65 -3.29
N ILE A 39 -0.30 3.53 -3.94
CA ILE A 39 -1.58 3.26 -4.59
C ILE A 39 -2.25 2.08 -3.89
N GLY A 40 -3.41 2.33 -3.30
CA GLY A 40 -4.20 1.32 -2.60
C GLY A 40 -4.87 0.33 -3.55
N VAL A 41 -4.12 -0.64 -4.07
CA VAL A 41 -4.61 -1.70 -4.98
C VAL A 41 -5.50 -2.69 -4.25
N GLN A 42 -5.07 -3.15 -3.08
CA GLN A 42 -5.70 -4.05 -2.13
C GLN A 42 -5.86 -5.50 -2.61
N SER A 43 -6.41 -5.74 -3.80
CA SER A 43 -6.58 -7.06 -4.42
C SER A 43 -6.62 -6.95 -5.94
N ASP A 44 -6.35 -8.03 -6.64
CA ASP A 44 -6.56 -8.20 -8.08
C ASP A 44 -7.93 -8.80 -8.41
N ASP A 45 -8.72 -9.19 -7.40
CA ASP A 45 -10.06 -9.76 -7.54
C ASP A 45 -11.12 -8.68 -7.28
N ASP A 46 -11.92 -8.36 -8.32
CA ASP A 46 -12.96 -7.34 -8.25
C ASP A 46 -14.08 -7.69 -7.25
N ALA A 47 -14.32 -8.98 -6.97
CA ALA A 47 -15.28 -9.39 -5.95
C ALA A 47 -14.76 -9.09 -4.53
N GLN A 48 -13.48 -9.33 -4.28
CA GLN A 48 -12.83 -8.97 -3.03
C GLN A 48 -12.78 -7.44 -2.85
N LEU A 49 -12.44 -6.69 -3.88
CA LEU A 49 -12.48 -5.22 -3.86
C LEU A 49 -13.87 -4.69 -3.49
N LYS A 50 -14.91 -5.26 -4.09
CA LYS A 50 -16.30 -4.91 -3.77
C LYS A 50 -16.67 -5.27 -2.33
N ALA A 51 -16.24 -6.42 -1.81
CA ALA A 51 -16.46 -6.83 -0.42
C ALA A 51 -15.79 -5.86 0.57
N LEU A 52 -14.60 -5.34 0.23
CA LEU A 52 -13.91 -4.29 0.98
C LEU A 52 -14.56 -2.90 0.84
N GLY A 53 -15.59 -2.75 0.01
CA GLY A 53 -16.22 -1.46 -0.26
C GLY A 53 -15.35 -0.51 -1.10
N ARG A 54 -14.39 -1.05 -1.86
CA ARG A 54 -13.54 -0.25 -2.75
C ARG A 54 -14.30 0.17 -3.99
N PRO A 55 -14.20 1.45 -4.42
CA PRO A 55 -14.91 1.95 -5.61
C PRO A 55 -14.24 1.55 -6.94
N HIS A 56 -12.96 1.16 -6.89
CA HIS A 56 -12.18 0.78 -8.07
C HIS A 56 -12.19 -0.73 -8.33
N ASN A 57 -11.83 -1.11 -9.54
CA ASN A 57 -11.52 -2.48 -9.95
C ASN A 57 -10.01 -2.63 -10.25
N TYR A 58 -9.56 -3.88 -10.45
CA TYR A 58 -8.13 -4.15 -10.68
C TYR A 58 -7.57 -3.48 -11.94
N ARG A 59 -8.37 -3.37 -13.00
CA ARG A 59 -7.97 -2.66 -14.22
C ARG A 59 -7.68 -1.18 -13.95
N GLN A 60 -8.46 -0.53 -13.09
CA GLN A 60 -8.20 0.84 -12.67
C GLN A 60 -6.91 0.96 -11.85
N ALA A 61 -6.61 -0.05 -11.00
CA ALA A 61 -5.35 -0.10 -10.28
C ALA A 61 -4.14 -0.22 -11.21
N GLN A 62 -4.19 -1.09 -12.21
CA GLN A 62 -3.17 -1.21 -13.26
C GLN A 62 -2.99 0.13 -14.00
N GLN A 63 -4.09 0.78 -14.35
CA GLN A 63 -4.07 2.08 -15.01
C GLN A 63 -3.45 3.16 -14.12
N ALA A 64 -3.76 3.19 -12.82
CA ALA A 64 -3.21 4.16 -11.88
C ALA A 64 -1.67 4.04 -11.77
N VAL A 65 -1.13 2.83 -11.68
CA VAL A 65 0.32 2.58 -11.70
C VAL A 65 0.95 3.09 -13.02
N SER A 66 0.35 2.74 -14.15
CA SER A 66 0.82 3.19 -15.47
C SER A 66 0.79 4.72 -15.60
N LEU A 67 -0.26 5.39 -15.14
CA LEU A 67 -0.38 6.85 -15.16
C LEU A 67 0.66 7.50 -14.26
N SER A 68 0.97 6.92 -13.10
CA SER A 68 1.98 7.42 -12.18
C SER A 68 3.38 7.41 -12.83
N ARG A 69 3.75 6.31 -13.49
CA ARG A 69 5.00 6.22 -14.26
C ARG A 69 5.05 7.25 -15.38
N ARG A 70 3.95 7.38 -16.15
CA ARG A 70 3.84 8.39 -17.24
C ARG A 70 3.90 9.82 -16.73
N ALA A 71 3.47 10.10 -15.51
CA ALA A 71 3.58 11.41 -14.88
C ALA A 71 4.99 11.72 -14.35
N GLY A 72 5.91 10.75 -14.37
CA GLY A 72 7.32 10.89 -13.96
C GLY A 72 7.56 10.54 -12.50
N PHE A 73 6.69 9.71 -11.86
CA PHE A 73 7.02 9.13 -10.56
C PHE A 73 7.97 7.94 -10.75
N ASP A 74 9.18 8.07 -10.21
CA ASP A 74 10.20 7.03 -10.22
C ASP A 74 10.10 6.10 -9.00
N ASN A 75 9.33 6.49 -7.97
CA ASN A 75 9.05 5.71 -6.76
C ASN A 75 7.53 5.50 -6.64
N VAL A 76 7.09 4.30 -7.02
CA VAL A 76 5.68 3.87 -7.00
C VAL A 76 5.53 2.70 -6.07
N SER A 77 4.70 2.87 -5.05
CA SER A 77 4.30 1.84 -4.10
C SER A 77 2.89 1.33 -4.42
N VAL A 78 2.62 0.08 -4.13
CA VAL A 78 1.28 -0.51 -4.15
C VAL A 78 0.99 -1.21 -2.83
N ASP A 79 -0.23 -1.03 -2.33
CA ASP A 79 -0.66 -1.60 -1.07
C ASP A 79 -1.63 -2.75 -1.34
N LEU A 80 -1.39 -3.90 -0.72
CA LEU A 80 -2.18 -5.12 -0.81
C LEU A 80 -2.75 -5.51 0.55
N MET A 81 -3.83 -6.27 0.52
CA MET A 81 -4.43 -6.88 1.70
C MET A 81 -4.57 -8.39 1.50
N PHE A 82 -4.20 -9.16 2.52
CA PHE A 82 -4.47 -10.60 2.61
C PHE A 82 -5.41 -10.91 3.79
N GLY A 83 -5.88 -12.16 3.85
CA GLY A 83 -6.87 -12.54 4.85
C GLY A 83 -8.27 -12.00 4.57
N LEU A 84 -8.57 -11.73 3.30
CA LEU A 84 -9.85 -11.16 2.88
C LEU A 84 -10.99 -12.18 2.97
N PRO A 85 -12.26 -11.74 3.09
CA PRO A 85 -13.42 -12.63 3.06
C PRO A 85 -13.39 -13.58 1.84
N ASN A 86 -13.54 -14.87 2.11
CA ASN A 86 -13.48 -15.96 1.12
C ASN A 86 -12.16 -16.05 0.32
N GLN A 87 -11.11 -15.38 0.74
CA GLN A 87 -9.82 -15.48 0.06
C GLN A 87 -9.15 -16.81 0.35
N SER A 88 -8.88 -17.60 -0.70
CA SER A 88 -8.04 -18.79 -0.56
C SER A 88 -6.55 -18.45 -0.69
N ARG A 89 -5.70 -19.36 -0.25
CA ARG A 89 -4.26 -19.26 -0.42
C ARG A 89 -3.88 -19.12 -1.91
N GLU A 90 -4.51 -19.89 -2.78
CA GLU A 90 -4.25 -19.87 -4.23
C GLU A 90 -4.61 -18.52 -4.85
N GLN A 91 -5.71 -17.92 -4.40
CA GLN A 91 -6.10 -16.57 -4.83
C GLN A 91 -5.05 -15.54 -4.37
N TRP A 92 -4.59 -15.60 -3.12
CA TRP A 92 -3.52 -14.73 -2.64
C TRP A 92 -2.22 -14.90 -3.43
N MET A 93 -1.83 -16.15 -3.72
CA MET A 93 -0.68 -16.46 -4.56
C MET A 93 -0.80 -15.83 -5.96
N GLN A 94 -2.02 -15.86 -6.54
CA GLN A 94 -2.27 -15.25 -7.85
C GLN A 94 -2.22 -13.72 -7.76
N THR A 95 -2.81 -13.13 -6.71
CA THR A 95 -2.76 -11.69 -6.45
C THR A 95 -1.31 -11.18 -6.41
N LEU A 96 -0.43 -11.84 -5.67
CA LEU A 96 0.98 -11.47 -5.59
C LEU A 96 1.66 -11.47 -6.98
N ARG A 97 1.45 -12.52 -7.77
CA ARG A 97 2.03 -12.62 -9.12
C ARG A 97 1.53 -11.49 -10.03
N ASN A 98 0.22 -11.25 -10.03
CA ASN A 98 -0.37 -10.20 -10.86
C ASN A 98 0.09 -8.80 -10.46
N VAL A 99 0.36 -8.58 -9.15
CA VAL A 99 0.84 -7.28 -8.66
C VAL A 99 2.33 -7.09 -8.88
N ILE A 100 3.14 -8.12 -8.78
CA ILE A 100 4.56 -8.09 -9.17
C ILE A 100 4.71 -7.64 -10.63
N ASP A 101 3.82 -8.10 -11.52
CA ASP A 101 3.80 -7.70 -12.93
C ASP A 101 3.51 -6.20 -13.14
N LEU A 102 2.97 -5.49 -12.14
CA LEU A 102 2.82 -4.02 -12.20
C LEU A 102 4.17 -3.29 -12.12
N LYS A 103 5.24 -3.97 -11.70
CA LYS A 103 6.60 -3.44 -11.56
C LYS A 103 6.65 -2.18 -10.69
N ALA A 104 5.96 -2.23 -9.56
CA ALA A 104 6.10 -1.23 -8.50
C ALA A 104 7.51 -1.33 -7.88
N ASP A 105 8.00 -0.26 -7.26
CA ASP A 105 9.31 -0.27 -6.59
C ASP A 105 9.21 -0.74 -5.14
N HIS A 106 7.98 -0.71 -4.61
CA HIS A 106 7.66 -1.00 -3.23
C HIS A 106 6.27 -1.67 -3.16
N ILE A 107 6.12 -2.67 -2.30
CA ILE A 107 4.87 -3.38 -2.05
C ILE A 107 4.62 -3.44 -0.55
N SER A 108 3.43 -3.02 -0.11
CA SER A 108 2.95 -3.22 1.26
C SER A 108 1.95 -4.37 1.27
N CYS A 109 2.08 -5.32 2.21
CA CYS A 109 1.16 -6.43 2.39
C CYS A 109 0.59 -6.40 3.81
N TYR A 110 -0.67 -6.02 3.95
CA TYR A 110 -1.35 -5.91 5.24
C TYR A 110 -2.33 -7.05 5.45
N GLY A 111 -2.26 -7.71 6.62
CA GLY A 111 -3.33 -8.61 7.06
C GLY A 111 -4.61 -7.83 7.35
N LEU A 112 -5.75 -8.34 6.90
CA LEU A 112 -7.04 -7.75 7.20
C LEU A 112 -7.30 -7.83 8.71
N LYS A 113 -7.44 -6.68 9.37
CA LYS A 113 -7.90 -6.57 10.74
C LYS A 113 -9.34 -6.08 10.77
N VAL A 114 -10.21 -6.85 11.41
CA VAL A 114 -11.62 -6.47 11.57
C VAL A 114 -11.77 -5.59 12.80
N GLU A 115 -12.00 -4.31 12.58
CA GLU A 115 -12.10 -3.32 13.66
C GLU A 115 -13.54 -3.04 14.06
N PRO A 116 -13.84 -2.90 15.38
CA PRO A 116 -15.16 -2.52 15.88
C PRO A 116 -15.69 -1.25 15.21
N GLY A 117 -16.98 -1.26 14.88
CA GLY A 117 -17.65 -0.11 14.25
C GLY A 117 -17.49 -0.03 12.72
N THR A 118 -16.72 -0.92 12.11
CA THR A 118 -16.66 -1.04 10.64
C THR A 118 -17.84 -1.85 10.10
N LYS A 119 -18.14 -1.69 8.81
CA LYS A 119 -19.17 -2.49 8.15
C LYS A 119 -18.84 -3.99 8.23
N LEU A 120 -17.58 -4.36 8.04
CA LEU A 120 -17.13 -5.75 8.11
C LEU A 120 -17.35 -6.36 9.50
N TRP A 121 -17.11 -5.58 10.56
CA TRP A 121 -17.39 -6.00 11.94
C TRP A 121 -18.84 -6.48 12.14
N SER A 122 -19.82 -5.83 11.51
CA SER A 122 -21.25 -6.15 11.69
C SER A 122 -21.67 -7.50 11.10
N TYR A 123 -20.86 -8.11 10.25
CA TYR A 123 -21.12 -9.41 9.62
C TYR A 123 -19.91 -10.35 9.60
N GLN A 124 -18.89 -10.10 10.45
CA GLN A 124 -17.64 -10.87 10.48
C GLN A 124 -17.88 -12.38 10.68
N ASP A 125 -18.87 -12.77 11.48
CA ASP A 125 -19.19 -14.17 11.75
C ASP A 125 -19.70 -14.93 10.50
N CYS A 126 -20.16 -14.20 9.48
CA CYS A 126 -20.63 -14.74 8.20
C CYS A 126 -19.64 -14.48 7.04
N ALA A 127 -18.56 -13.76 7.31
CA ALA A 127 -17.66 -13.27 6.26
C ALA A 127 -16.69 -14.35 5.74
N ASN A 128 -16.70 -15.56 6.32
CA ASN A 128 -15.79 -16.65 5.96
C ASN A 128 -14.33 -16.15 5.82
N LEU A 129 -13.82 -15.59 6.91
CA LEU A 129 -12.43 -15.11 6.99
C LEU A 129 -11.47 -16.30 7.14
N PRO A 130 -10.29 -16.27 6.51
CA PRO A 130 -9.22 -17.21 6.81
C PRO A 130 -8.86 -17.15 8.30
N ASP A 131 -8.61 -18.31 8.91
CA ASP A 131 -8.13 -18.39 10.29
C ASP A 131 -6.68 -17.87 10.42
N ASP A 132 -6.19 -17.80 11.65
CA ASP A 132 -4.86 -17.25 11.95
C ASP A 132 -3.75 -18.07 11.28
N ASP A 133 -3.88 -19.39 11.20
CA ASP A 133 -2.88 -20.26 10.56
C ASP A 133 -2.87 -20.03 9.04
N ALA A 134 -4.03 -19.91 8.40
CA ALA A 134 -4.13 -19.60 6.99
C ALA A 134 -3.58 -18.18 6.67
N GLN A 135 -3.84 -17.21 7.55
CA GLN A 135 -3.26 -15.87 7.39
C GLN A 135 -1.75 -15.86 7.57
N ALA A 136 -1.22 -16.64 8.53
CA ALA A 136 0.22 -16.82 8.70
C ALA A 136 0.86 -17.44 7.45
N ASP A 137 0.24 -18.48 6.88
CA ASP A 137 0.70 -19.11 5.63
C ASP A 137 0.70 -18.12 4.46
N MET A 138 -0.34 -17.28 4.34
CA MET A 138 -0.40 -16.23 3.32
C MET A 138 0.73 -15.21 3.50
N TYR A 139 1.01 -14.81 4.72
CA TYR A 139 2.09 -13.88 5.04
C TYR A 139 3.47 -14.47 4.67
N PHE A 140 3.79 -15.69 5.12
CA PHE A 140 5.05 -16.32 4.80
C PHE A 140 5.23 -16.53 3.30
N TYR A 141 4.15 -16.90 2.60
CA TYR A 141 4.20 -17.01 1.14
C TYR A 141 4.52 -15.65 0.47
N ALA A 142 3.97 -14.54 1.01
CA ALA A 142 4.31 -13.22 0.50
C ALA A 142 5.79 -12.90 0.69
N VAL A 143 6.33 -13.14 1.91
CA VAL A 143 7.75 -12.91 2.21
C VAL A 143 8.65 -13.68 1.24
N GLU A 144 8.41 -14.99 1.10
CA GLU A 144 9.23 -15.84 0.22
C GLU A 144 9.10 -15.44 -1.27
N THR A 145 7.89 -15.14 -1.71
CA THR A 145 7.65 -14.77 -3.12
C THR A 145 8.28 -13.44 -3.44
N LEU A 146 8.05 -12.41 -2.64
CA LEU A 146 8.54 -11.07 -2.90
C LEU A 146 10.08 -11.03 -2.88
N GLU A 147 10.72 -11.76 -1.96
CA GLU A 147 12.17 -11.89 -1.91
C GLU A 147 12.74 -12.50 -3.21
N GLN A 148 12.09 -13.54 -3.77
CA GLN A 148 12.49 -14.15 -5.04
C GLN A 148 12.44 -13.17 -6.23
N PHE A 149 11.59 -12.14 -6.14
CA PHE A 149 11.46 -11.10 -7.16
C PHE A 149 12.25 -9.82 -6.82
N GLY A 150 13.12 -9.87 -5.79
CA GLY A 150 14.02 -8.77 -5.42
C GLY A 150 13.36 -7.67 -4.58
N TYR A 151 12.20 -7.93 -4.01
CA TYR A 151 11.60 -7.05 -3.00
C TYR A 151 12.04 -7.52 -1.62
N HIS A 152 12.97 -6.81 -1.01
CA HIS A 152 13.49 -7.13 0.31
C HIS A 152 12.58 -6.62 1.40
N GLN A 153 12.23 -7.50 2.35
CA GLN A 153 11.47 -7.11 3.52
C GLN A 153 12.31 -6.20 4.42
N TYR A 154 11.83 -5.03 4.78
CA TYR A 154 12.55 -4.12 5.67
C TYR A 154 11.81 -3.84 6.98
N GLU A 155 10.52 -4.17 7.07
CA GLU A 155 9.71 -4.26 8.28
C GLU A 155 8.54 -5.22 8.06
N ILE A 156 7.64 -5.39 9.04
CA ILE A 156 6.64 -6.48 9.04
C ILE A 156 5.79 -6.52 7.76
N SER A 157 5.32 -5.38 7.28
CA SER A 157 4.35 -5.29 6.19
C SER A 157 4.94 -4.81 4.87
N ASN A 158 6.16 -4.27 4.87
CA ASN A 158 6.67 -3.53 3.74
C ASN A 158 7.91 -4.17 3.10
N PHE A 159 7.90 -4.19 1.77
CA PHE A 159 8.89 -4.81 0.91
C PHE A 159 9.29 -3.82 -0.19
N ALA A 160 10.58 -3.73 -0.50
CA ALA A 160 11.07 -2.78 -1.49
C ALA A 160 12.25 -3.33 -2.27
N HIS A 161 12.42 -2.86 -3.50
CA HIS A 161 13.68 -2.96 -4.19
C HIS A 161 14.73 -2.06 -3.54
N ASP A 162 16.01 -2.34 -3.76
CA ASP A 162 17.12 -1.54 -3.24
C ASP A 162 16.95 -0.05 -3.58
N GLY A 163 17.05 0.80 -2.56
CA GLY A 163 16.90 2.25 -2.70
C GLY A 163 15.47 2.78 -2.65
N PHE A 164 14.46 1.90 -2.48
CA PHE A 164 13.04 2.29 -2.46
C PHE A 164 12.32 2.07 -1.12
N ILE A 165 13.07 1.80 -0.05
CA ILE A 165 12.54 1.76 1.33
C ILE A 165 11.83 3.08 1.63
N CYS A 166 10.60 3.01 2.16
CA CYS A 166 9.86 4.19 2.58
C CYS A 166 10.49 4.79 3.85
N ARG A 167 11.11 5.97 3.73
CA ARG A 167 11.79 6.63 4.84
C ARG A 167 10.82 7.06 5.94
N HIS A 168 9.59 7.40 5.58
CA HIS A 168 8.55 7.72 6.54
C HIS A 168 8.19 6.51 7.41
N ASN A 169 7.97 5.33 6.80
CA ASN A 169 7.67 4.11 7.56
C ASN A 169 8.81 3.73 8.51
N MET A 170 10.06 3.89 8.07
CA MET A 170 11.21 3.60 8.91
C MET A 170 11.29 4.44 10.17
N LYS A 171 10.79 5.69 10.16
CA LYS A 171 10.76 6.55 11.36
C LYS A 171 10.04 5.90 12.53
N TYR A 172 8.91 5.25 12.29
CA TYR A 172 8.16 4.56 13.34
C TYR A 172 8.97 3.39 13.95
N TRP A 173 9.70 2.65 13.10
CA TRP A 173 10.45 1.47 13.54
C TRP A 173 11.76 1.81 14.28
N VAL A 174 12.37 2.94 13.97
CA VAL A 174 13.60 3.40 14.64
C VAL A 174 13.34 4.40 15.77
N GLY A 175 12.07 4.76 16.02
CA GLY A 175 11.71 5.71 17.07
C GLY A 175 12.11 7.16 16.76
N ASP A 176 12.16 7.53 15.47
CA ASP A 176 12.42 8.91 15.07
C ASP A 176 11.19 9.78 15.32
N GLU A 177 11.43 11.03 15.72
CA GLU A 177 10.38 12.02 15.92
C GLU A 177 9.61 12.34 14.63
N TYR A 178 8.31 12.54 14.78
CA TYR A 178 7.43 12.98 13.68
C TYR A 178 6.28 13.83 14.18
N LEU A 179 5.76 14.69 13.31
CA LEU A 179 4.60 15.54 13.57
C LEU A 179 3.46 15.17 12.63
N GLY A 180 2.29 14.90 13.21
CA GLY A 180 1.06 14.68 12.48
C GLY A 180 0.20 15.95 12.47
N PHE A 181 -0.49 16.20 11.35
CA PHE A 181 -1.39 17.32 11.17
C PHE A 181 -2.72 16.85 10.62
N GLY A 182 -3.82 17.32 11.20
CA GLY A 182 -5.17 17.00 10.77
C GLY A 182 -5.96 16.13 11.76
N PRO A 183 -7.23 15.82 11.45
CA PRO A 183 -8.08 15.01 12.32
C PRO A 183 -7.45 13.63 12.56
N CYS A 184 -7.41 13.21 13.82
CA CYS A 184 -6.84 11.93 14.26
C CYS A 184 -5.35 11.71 13.96
N ALA A 185 -4.61 12.73 13.53
CA ALA A 185 -3.16 12.63 13.34
C ALA A 185 -2.45 12.46 14.67
N ALA A 186 -1.52 11.52 14.73
CA ALA A 186 -0.64 11.31 15.89
C ALA A 186 0.71 12.00 15.67
N SER A 187 1.39 12.30 16.75
CA SER A 187 2.77 12.81 16.74
C SER A 187 3.57 12.07 17.81
N ASP A 188 4.85 11.91 17.55
CA ASP A 188 5.84 11.51 18.53
C ASP A 188 6.97 12.56 18.48
N PHE A 189 6.99 13.45 19.47
CA PHE A 189 7.87 14.60 19.46
C PHE A 189 8.19 15.06 20.89
N ALA A 190 9.45 15.31 21.15
CA ALA A 190 10.01 15.82 22.40
C ALA A 190 9.84 14.90 23.64
N GLY A 191 9.79 13.58 23.44
CA GLY A 191 9.89 12.55 24.50
C GLY A 191 8.65 12.40 25.34
#